data_e95a0407ced603fd25801e1b7fd0d039
#
_entry.id   e95a0407ced603fd25801e1b7fd0d039
#
_cell.length_a   1.000
_cell.length_b   1.000
_cell.length_c   1.000
_cell.angle_alpha   90.00
_cell.angle_beta   90.00
_cell.angle_gamma   90.00
#
_symmetry.space_group_name_H-M   'P 1'
#
loop_
_entity.id
_entity.type
_entity.pdbx_description
1 polymer ?
#
loop_
_entity_poly.entity_id
_entity_poly.type
_entity_poly.pdbx_seq_one_letter_code
_entity_poly.pdbx_strand_id
1 'polypeptide(L)'
;RHTRYKDWSRGLGDVYKRQLSARVGSISDNRLGGWASYRASKAALNMLLRTAAIEHKRRWPHSVIVGLHPGTVDTSLSAPFQRRVPEGKLFTPAFAVERMLDVLDNLDATDSGGFFAWDGKPIEF
;
A
#
# COMPACT_ATOMS: atom_id res chain seq x y z
N ARG A 1 -6.68 -9.04 -15.05
CA ARG A 1 -6.51 -9.40 -13.64
C ARG A 1 -6.14 -10.88 -13.48
N HIS A 2 -6.97 -11.80 -14.00
CA HIS A 2 -6.70 -13.23 -13.90
C HIS A 2 -5.43 -13.66 -14.64
N THR A 3 -5.15 -13.04 -15.77
CA THR A 3 -3.95 -13.30 -16.55
C THR A 3 -2.70 -12.97 -15.74
N ARG A 4 -2.66 -11.79 -15.14
CA ARG A 4 -1.52 -11.37 -14.32
C ARG A 4 -1.35 -12.28 -13.09
N TYR A 5 -2.42 -12.69 -12.45
CA TYR A 5 -2.38 -13.62 -11.33
C TYR A 5 -1.82 -14.99 -11.76
N LYS A 6 -2.26 -15.49 -12.90
CA LYS A 6 -1.73 -16.74 -13.45
C LYS A 6 -0.26 -16.63 -13.82
N ASP A 7 0.13 -15.51 -14.42
CA ASP A 7 1.52 -15.26 -14.78
C ASP A 7 2.40 -15.17 -13.52
N TRP A 8 1.88 -14.53 -12.47
CA TRP A 8 2.54 -14.48 -11.19
C TRP A 8 2.80 -15.86 -10.61
N SER A 9 1.86 -16.78 -10.74
CA SER A 9 2.01 -18.16 -10.25
C SER A 9 2.95 -19.00 -11.10
N ARG A 10 3.19 -18.63 -12.36
CA ARG A 10 4.08 -19.33 -13.29
C ARG A 10 5.49 -18.75 -13.32
N GLY A 11 5.62 -17.48 -13.00
CA GLY A 11 6.87 -16.76 -13.16
C GLY A 11 7.89 -17.12 -12.11
N LEU A 12 9.03 -17.62 -12.52
CA LEU A 12 10.16 -17.91 -11.63
C LEU A 12 10.85 -16.62 -11.13
N GLY A 13 10.46 -15.46 -11.63
CA GLY A 13 11.06 -14.18 -11.25
C GLY A 13 10.08 -13.11 -10.87
N ASP A 14 8.80 -13.33 -11.07
CA ASP A 14 7.77 -12.33 -10.82
C ASP A 14 7.18 -12.55 -9.44
N VAL A 15 7.70 -11.81 -8.47
CA VAL A 15 7.21 -11.86 -7.09
C VAL A 15 6.54 -10.56 -6.75
N TYR A 16 5.26 -10.63 -6.39
CA TYR A 16 4.49 -9.50 -5.90
C TYR A 16 4.36 -9.58 -4.40
N LYS A 17 4.91 -8.61 -3.70
CA LYS A 17 4.73 -8.42 -2.27
C LYS A 17 4.01 -7.12 -2.05
N ARG A 18 2.99 -7.16 -1.23
CA ARG A 18 2.22 -5.99 -0.86
C ARG A 18 1.99 -6.00 0.64
N GLN A 19 2.04 -4.83 1.21
CA GLN A 19 1.81 -4.66 2.63
C GLN A 19 0.84 -3.51 2.84
N LEU A 20 -0.14 -3.71 3.70
CA LEU A 20 -1.03 -2.64 4.08
C LEU A 20 -0.28 -1.63 4.94
N SER A 21 -0.22 -0.42 4.44
CA SER A 21 0.35 0.70 5.14
C SER A 21 -0.75 1.75 5.38
N ALA A 22 -0.38 2.94 5.75
CA ALA A 22 -1.33 4.01 5.97
C ALA A 22 -0.71 5.34 5.56
N ARG A 23 -1.51 6.23 4.98
CA ARG A 23 -1.08 7.57 4.57
C ARG A 23 -0.41 8.33 5.71
N VAL A 24 -0.86 8.11 6.95
CA VAL A 24 -0.26 8.75 8.12
C VAL A 24 1.21 8.38 8.35
N GLY A 25 1.70 7.32 7.71
CA GLY A 25 3.13 6.98 7.70
C GLY A 25 3.98 7.82 6.76
N SER A 26 3.36 8.63 5.91
CA SER A 26 4.09 9.56 5.06
C SER A 26 4.57 10.76 5.88
N ILE A 27 5.87 11.00 5.87
CA ILE A 27 6.47 12.17 6.53
C ILE A 27 6.08 13.43 5.76
N SER A 28 6.16 13.38 4.44
CA SER A 28 5.84 14.53 3.56
C SER A 28 4.39 14.95 3.64
N ASP A 29 3.48 14.00 3.82
CA ASP A 29 2.03 14.26 3.88
C ASP A 29 1.55 14.65 5.29
N ASN A 30 2.44 14.65 6.27
CA ASN A 30 2.08 14.96 7.64
C ASN A 30 1.91 16.48 7.81
N ARG A 31 0.66 16.94 7.76
CA ARG A 31 0.28 18.35 7.90
C ARG A 31 -0.39 18.65 9.22
N LEU A 32 -1.03 17.64 9.82
CA LEU A 32 -1.88 17.84 10.99
C LEU A 32 -1.22 17.42 12.29
N GLY A 33 -0.19 16.61 12.26
CA GLY A 33 0.39 16.03 13.46
C GLY A 33 -0.54 15.00 14.11
N GLY A 34 -0.31 14.73 15.38
CA GLY A 34 -1.07 13.73 16.12
C GLY A 34 -0.66 12.30 15.79
N TRP A 35 -1.08 11.36 16.63
CA TRP A 35 -0.85 9.91 16.47
C TRP A 35 0.63 9.55 16.27
N ALA A 36 1.51 10.16 17.03
CA ALA A 36 2.95 10.04 16.82
C ALA A 36 3.44 8.58 16.73
N SER A 37 2.99 7.72 17.63
CA SER A 37 3.41 6.31 17.64
C SER A 37 2.90 5.55 16.42
N TYR A 38 1.65 5.78 16.03
CA TYR A 38 1.08 5.14 14.85
C TYR A 38 1.76 5.62 13.58
N ARG A 39 1.97 6.93 13.45
CA ARG A 39 2.72 7.50 12.32
C ARG A 39 4.11 6.92 12.23
N ALA A 40 4.83 6.86 13.35
CA ALA A 40 6.17 6.31 13.40
C ALA A 40 6.22 4.84 13.01
N SER A 41 5.26 4.02 13.46
CA SER A 41 5.20 2.61 13.11
C SER A 41 4.97 2.39 11.61
N LYS A 42 4.11 3.19 11.00
CA LYS A 42 3.83 3.07 9.57
C LYS A 42 4.95 3.66 8.72
N ALA A 43 5.62 4.70 9.18
CA ALA A 43 6.83 5.20 8.52
C ALA A 43 7.96 4.16 8.56
N ALA A 44 8.13 3.48 9.69
CA ALA A 44 9.08 2.37 9.80
C ALA A 44 8.74 1.23 8.84
N LEU A 45 7.47 0.87 8.74
CA LEU A 45 7.00 -0.14 7.77
C LEU A 45 7.34 0.29 6.34
N ASN A 46 7.09 1.53 5.98
CA ASN A 46 7.41 2.07 4.66
C ASN A 46 8.92 1.99 4.37
N MET A 47 9.76 2.29 5.35
CA MET A 47 11.21 2.15 5.22
C MET A 47 11.60 0.69 4.99
N LEU A 48 11.04 -0.24 5.74
CA LEU A 48 11.31 -1.66 5.58
C LEU A 48 10.89 -2.17 4.19
N LEU A 49 9.75 -1.73 3.70
CA LEU A 49 9.27 -2.08 2.36
C LEU A 49 10.21 -1.55 1.27
N ARG A 50 10.65 -0.33 1.39
CA ARG A 50 11.60 0.28 0.46
C ARG A 50 12.93 -0.48 0.46
N THR A 51 13.45 -0.78 1.63
CA THR A 51 14.69 -1.53 1.79
C THR A 51 14.56 -2.92 1.16
N ALA A 52 13.48 -3.63 1.48
CA ALA A 52 13.22 -4.95 0.92
C ALA A 52 13.09 -4.91 -0.61
N ALA A 53 12.45 -3.89 -1.15
CA ALA A 53 12.30 -3.73 -2.60
C ALA A 53 13.66 -3.58 -3.30
N ILE A 54 14.54 -2.76 -2.74
CA ILE A 54 15.87 -2.55 -3.29
C ILE A 54 16.70 -3.84 -3.25
N GLU A 55 16.72 -4.51 -2.10
CA GLU A 55 17.48 -5.74 -1.92
C GLU A 55 16.96 -6.88 -2.79
N HIS A 56 15.64 -7.04 -2.82
CA HIS A 56 15.00 -8.11 -3.56
C HIS A 56 15.20 -7.98 -5.06
N LYS A 57 15.22 -6.76 -5.57
CA LYS A 57 15.40 -6.46 -6.99
C LYS A 57 16.74 -6.93 -7.54
N ARG A 58 17.76 -7.01 -6.69
CA ARG A 58 19.10 -7.48 -7.08
C ARG A 58 19.06 -8.93 -7.58
N ARG A 59 18.21 -9.76 -6.97
CA ARG A 59 18.08 -11.17 -7.30
C ARG A 59 16.90 -11.45 -8.22
N TRP A 60 15.83 -10.69 -8.07
CA TRP A 60 14.59 -10.82 -8.86
C TRP A 60 14.21 -9.47 -9.46
N PRO A 61 14.77 -9.12 -10.63
CA PRO A 61 14.60 -7.77 -11.22
C PRO A 61 13.14 -7.40 -11.54
N HIS A 62 12.28 -8.40 -11.72
CA HIS A 62 10.86 -8.17 -12.04
C HIS A 62 9.96 -8.22 -10.81
N SER A 63 10.52 -8.35 -9.62
CA SER A 63 9.73 -8.34 -8.39
C SER A 63 9.11 -6.97 -8.11
N VAL A 64 7.94 -6.99 -7.49
CA VAL A 64 7.22 -5.76 -7.09
C VAL A 64 6.89 -5.86 -5.60
N ILE A 65 7.46 -4.97 -4.81
CA ILE A 65 7.19 -4.84 -3.38
C ILE A 65 6.71 -3.42 -3.13
N VAL A 66 5.48 -3.26 -2.66
CA VAL A 66 4.86 -1.93 -2.50
C VAL A 66 4.07 -1.85 -1.20
N GLY A 67 3.93 -0.64 -0.70
CA GLY A 67 2.97 -0.31 0.34
C GLY A 67 1.64 0.13 -0.28
N LEU A 68 0.53 -0.25 0.33
CA LEU A 68 -0.80 0.14 -0.10
C LEU A 68 -1.55 0.80 1.04
N HIS A 69 -2.13 1.95 0.75
CA HIS A 69 -3.06 2.63 1.66
C HIS A 69 -4.49 2.35 1.19
N PRO A 70 -5.26 1.60 1.99
CA PRO A 70 -6.61 1.19 1.58
C PRO A 70 -7.68 2.29 1.69
N GLY A 71 -7.32 3.47 2.13
CA GLY A 71 -8.27 4.46 2.60
C GLY A 71 -8.73 4.16 4.03
N THR A 72 -9.79 4.78 4.47
CA THR A 72 -10.39 4.44 5.76
C THR A 72 -11.44 3.36 5.54
N VAL A 73 -11.17 2.18 6.08
CA VAL A 73 -12.01 1.01 5.91
C VAL A 73 -12.84 0.80 7.17
N ASP A 74 -14.13 0.53 7.00
CA ASP A 74 -15.05 0.30 8.11
C ASP A 74 -14.75 -1.04 8.78
N THR A 75 -13.92 -0.97 9.81
CA THR A 75 -13.50 -2.12 10.63
C THR A 75 -13.47 -1.70 12.09
N SER A 76 -13.37 -2.66 12.99
CA SER A 76 -13.21 -2.39 14.43
C SER A 76 -11.96 -1.58 14.73
N LEU A 77 -10.89 -1.75 13.94
CA LEU A 77 -9.65 -0.98 14.10
C LEU A 77 -9.86 0.51 13.81
N SER A 78 -10.64 0.85 12.78
CA SER A 78 -10.87 2.23 12.37
C SER A 78 -12.01 2.91 13.14
N ALA A 79 -12.85 2.16 13.83
CA ALA A 79 -14.05 2.69 14.49
C ALA A 79 -13.80 3.96 15.34
N PRO A 80 -12.73 4.05 16.16
CA PRO A 80 -12.46 5.25 16.95
C PRO A 80 -12.13 6.49 16.11
N PHE A 81 -11.78 6.33 14.84
CA PHE A 81 -11.28 7.40 13.97
C PHE A 81 -12.28 7.82 12.90
N GLN A 82 -13.45 7.18 12.82
CA GLN A 82 -14.41 7.37 11.74
C GLN A 82 -15.10 8.73 11.75
N ARG A 83 -15.15 9.42 12.89
CA ARG A 83 -15.83 10.73 13.02
C ARG A 83 -15.28 11.81 12.11
N ARG A 84 -14.01 11.74 11.76
CA ARG A 84 -13.32 12.73 10.92
C ARG A 84 -13.25 12.34 9.45
N VAL A 85 -13.83 11.20 9.10
CA VAL A 85 -13.82 10.73 7.72
C VAL A 85 -14.87 11.49 6.94
N PRO A 86 -14.50 12.15 5.82
CA PRO A 86 -15.47 12.83 4.98
C PRO A 86 -16.53 11.84 4.47
N GLU A 87 -17.74 12.35 4.24
CA GLU A 87 -18.81 11.56 3.65
C GLU A 87 -18.35 10.91 2.34
N GLY A 88 -18.67 9.63 2.16
CA GLY A 88 -18.28 8.85 0.98
C GLY A 88 -16.84 8.36 1.00
N LYS A 89 -16.06 8.63 2.06
CA LYS A 89 -14.67 8.19 2.19
C LYS A 89 -14.47 7.05 3.19
N LEU A 90 -15.54 6.59 3.83
CA LEU A 90 -15.51 5.38 4.63
C LEU A 90 -15.87 4.20 3.74
N PHE A 91 -14.89 3.33 3.48
CA PHE A 91 -15.03 2.23 2.54
C PHE A 91 -15.42 0.94 3.23
N THR A 92 -16.23 0.12 2.54
CA THR A 92 -16.40 -1.27 2.96
C THR A 92 -15.11 -2.05 2.73
N PRO A 93 -14.86 -3.12 3.50
CA PRO A 93 -13.71 -3.98 3.23
C PRO A 93 -13.67 -4.53 1.79
N ALA A 94 -14.82 -4.92 1.26
CA ALA A 94 -14.91 -5.45 -0.11
C ALA A 94 -14.49 -4.40 -1.14
N PHE A 95 -14.95 -3.16 -1.01
CA PHE A 95 -14.56 -2.08 -1.90
C PHE A 95 -13.06 -1.79 -1.83
N ALA A 96 -12.51 -1.71 -0.62
CA ALA A 96 -11.09 -1.44 -0.42
C ALA A 96 -10.22 -2.53 -1.05
N VAL A 97 -10.56 -3.80 -0.85
CA VAL A 97 -9.84 -4.93 -1.44
C VAL A 97 -9.90 -4.87 -2.96
N GLU A 98 -11.06 -4.64 -3.54
CA GLU A 98 -11.22 -4.54 -4.98
C GLU A 98 -10.37 -3.42 -5.57
N ARG A 99 -10.37 -2.25 -4.94
CA ARG A 99 -9.54 -1.12 -5.40
C ARG A 99 -8.05 -1.44 -5.31
N MET A 100 -7.61 -2.04 -4.22
CA MET A 100 -6.20 -2.42 -4.06
C MET A 100 -5.76 -3.48 -5.08
N LEU A 101 -6.62 -4.45 -5.40
CA LEU A 101 -6.33 -5.45 -6.43
C LEU A 101 -6.19 -4.79 -7.81
N ASP A 102 -7.06 -3.84 -8.13
CA ASP A 102 -6.96 -3.08 -9.37
C ASP A 102 -5.65 -2.29 -9.45
N VAL A 103 -5.23 -1.67 -8.34
CA VAL A 103 -3.93 -0.97 -8.28
C VAL A 103 -2.79 -1.95 -8.58
N LEU A 104 -2.77 -3.10 -7.90
CA LEU A 104 -1.73 -4.12 -8.10
C LEU A 104 -1.67 -4.63 -9.55
N ASP A 105 -2.82 -4.78 -10.20
CA ASP A 105 -2.88 -5.23 -11.59
C ASP A 105 -2.23 -4.25 -12.56
N ASN A 106 -2.12 -2.99 -12.19
CA ASN A 106 -1.56 -1.92 -13.02
C ASN A 106 -0.12 -1.55 -12.66
N LEU A 107 0.46 -2.16 -11.64
CA LEU A 107 1.85 -1.92 -11.24
C LEU A 107 2.80 -2.85 -11.99
N ASP A 108 4.02 -2.38 -12.18
CA ASP A 108 5.10 -3.17 -12.75
C ASP A 108 6.40 -3.02 -11.93
N ALA A 109 7.48 -3.60 -12.43
CA ALA A 109 8.76 -3.60 -11.70
C ALA A 109 9.31 -2.20 -11.42
N THR A 110 8.96 -1.19 -12.23
CA THR A 110 9.40 0.19 -12.02
C THR A 110 8.73 0.84 -10.82
N ASP A 111 7.58 0.31 -10.39
CA ASP A 111 6.83 0.81 -9.25
C ASP A 111 7.31 0.21 -7.92
N SER A 112 8.17 -0.81 -7.97
CA SER A 112 8.66 -1.48 -6.77
C SER A 112 9.36 -0.51 -5.82
N GLY A 113 9.07 -0.64 -4.54
CA GLY A 113 9.55 0.26 -3.50
C GLY A 113 8.67 1.49 -3.30
N GLY A 114 7.60 1.62 -4.07
CA GLY A 114 6.66 2.73 -3.97
C GLY A 114 5.58 2.51 -2.91
N PHE A 115 4.81 3.57 -2.71
CA PHE A 115 3.69 3.62 -1.79
C PHE A 115 2.49 4.21 -2.54
N PHE A 116 1.37 3.50 -2.57
CA PHE A 116 0.22 3.86 -3.39
C PHE A 116 -1.07 3.87 -2.58
N ALA A 117 -1.96 4.79 -2.92
CA ALA A 117 -3.30 4.82 -2.37
C ALA A 117 -4.24 3.88 -3.14
N TRP A 118 -5.41 3.68 -2.58
CA TRP A 118 -6.48 2.85 -3.14
C TRP A 118 -6.93 3.26 -4.54
N ASP A 119 -6.72 4.51 -4.92
CA ASP A 119 -7.04 5.04 -6.25
C ASP A 119 -5.86 4.94 -7.24
N GLY A 120 -4.76 4.34 -6.83
CA GLY A 120 -3.57 4.19 -7.65
C GLY A 120 -2.62 5.38 -7.62
N LYS A 121 -2.95 6.44 -6.92
CA LYS A 121 -2.08 7.61 -6.83
C LYS A 121 -0.89 7.33 -5.91
N PRO A 122 0.33 7.69 -6.33
CA PRO A 122 1.48 7.54 -5.47
C PRO A 122 1.38 8.48 -4.26
N ILE A 123 1.86 7.98 -3.13
CA ILE A 123 1.98 8.74 -1.89
C ILE A 123 3.47 8.92 -1.61
N GLU A 124 3.89 10.13 -1.35
CA GLU A 124 5.27 10.40 -0.93
C GLU A 124 5.54 9.84 0.47
N PHE A 125 6.75 9.43 0.67
CA PHE A 125 7.19 8.93 1.97
C PHE A 125 7.36 10.00 3.03
#